data_99f63612eca017674a38b96ff06ccfde
#
_entry.id   99f63612eca017674a38b96ff06ccfde
#
_cell.length_a   1.000
_cell.length_b   1.000
_cell.length_c   1.000
_cell.angle_alpha   90.00
_cell.angle_beta   90.00
_cell.angle_gamma   90.00
#
_symmetry.space_group_name_H-M   'P 1'
#
loop_
_entity.id
_entity.type
_entity.pdbx_description
1 polymer ?
#
loop_
_entity_poly.entity_id
_entity_poly.type
_entity_poly.pdbx_seq_one_letter_code
_entity_poly.pdbx_strand_id
1 'polypeptide(L)'
;VKSRTFLLLLSVTTSLFAATKASKTHTVSVGAVRRVPYTQPDATADEKADETSSLKVRALFVDDRQKDWTTGELHEITDRTFAIRRALHINDALPSDTAPHWIWQPGSWITVDRVSGHITALHLPDFDPIVSNAVWFRDYAAYCGTASTSKGANLYVIVAQLGSRRAVVQKLIGRWPQPNHFIPVCQPAKWERLPLRVTIQPTGDEATTYDVVGTSSIVEEGDNDDNN
;
A
#
# COMPACT_ATOMS: atom_id res chain seq x y z
N VAL A 1 32.59 42.04 -70.43
CA VAL A 1 33.06 41.83 -69.07
C VAL A 1 31.79 41.52 -68.23
N LYS A 2 31.61 40.25 -67.85
CA LYS A 2 30.46 39.81 -67.05
C LYS A 2 30.91 39.71 -65.54
N SER A 3 30.41 40.62 -64.68
CA SER A 3 30.59 40.58 -63.23
C SER A 3 29.60 39.60 -62.66
N ARG A 4 30.10 38.54 -61.96
CA ARG A 4 29.28 37.60 -61.14
C ARG A 4 29.37 38.03 -59.71
N THR A 5 28.26 38.54 -59.20
CA THR A 5 28.09 38.85 -57.79
C THR A 5 27.71 37.57 -57.02
N PHE A 6 28.57 37.15 -56.06
CA PHE A 6 28.39 35.96 -55.24
C PHE A 6 27.70 36.39 -53.95
N LEU A 7 26.44 36.00 -53.77
CA LEU A 7 25.66 36.27 -52.54
C LEU A 7 25.94 35.18 -51.52
N LEU A 8 26.67 35.52 -50.46
CA LEU A 8 26.94 34.64 -49.34
C LEU A 8 25.71 34.68 -48.38
N LEU A 9 24.95 33.59 -48.34
CA LEU A 9 23.87 33.41 -47.34
C LEU A 9 24.51 32.94 -46.05
N LEU A 10 24.49 33.80 -45.03
CA LEU A 10 24.92 33.51 -43.67
C LEU A 10 23.71 32.87 -42.93
N SER A 11 23.70 31.54 -42.77
CA SER A 11 22.68 30.83 -41.98
C SER A 11 23.04 30.90 -40.52
N VAL A 12 22.27 31.73 -39.75
CA VAL A 12 22.34 31.81 -38.30
C VAL A 12 21.53 30.63 -37.71
N THR A 13 22.21 29.61 -37.26
CA THR A 13 21.58 28.52 -36.48
C THR A 13 21.38 28.98 -35.05
N THR A 14 20.16 29.36 -34.70
CA THR A 14 19.74 29.61 -33.33
C THR A 14 19.57 28.27 -32.60
N SER A 15 20.53 27.90 -31.74
CA SER A 15 20.43 26.76 -30.82
C SER A 15 19.42 27.11 -29.71
N LEU A 16 18.23 26.53 -29.79
CA LEU A 16 17.27 26.54 -28.67
C LEU A 16 17.84 25.67 -27.54
N PHE A 17 18.43 26.28 -26.53
CA PHE A 17 18.67 25.62 -25.23
C PHE A 17 17.33 25.46 -24.54
N ALA A 18 16.75 24.25 -24.61
CA ALA A 18 15.64 23.86 -23.74
C ALA A 18 16.18 23.83 -22.31
N ALA A 19 15.85 24.85 -21.51
CA ALA A 19 16.12 24.84 -20.07
C ALA A 19 15.30 23.72 -19.44
N THR A 20 15.92 22.60 -19.11
CA THR A 20 15.33 21.54 -18.30
C THR A 20 15.03 22.13 -16.93
N LYS A 21 13.74 22.30 -16.64
CA LYS A 21 13.25 22.78 -15.35
C LYS A 21 13.71 21.75 -14.30
N ALA A 22 14.64 22.14 -13.42
CA ALA A 22 15.12 21.28 -12.35
C ALA A 22 13.91 20.79 -11.53
N SER A 23 13.76 19.48 -11.42
CA SER A 23 12.70 18.88 -10.60
C SER A 23 12.93 19.29 -9.14
N LYS A 24 11.95 19.94 -8.55
CA LYS A 24 12.01 20.30 -7.13
C LYS A 24 12.01 19.00 -6.31
N THR A 25 13.04 18.79 -5.52
CA THR A 25 13.09 17.69 -4.55
C THR A 25 12.22 18.06 -3.36
N HIS A 26 11.37 17.14 -2.96
CA HIS A 26 10.48 17.28 -1.80
C HIS A 26 11.04 16.55 -0.59
N THR A 27 10.72 17.04 0.60
CA THR A 27 11.06 16.36 1.85
C THR A 27 9.85 15.56 2.32
N VAL A 28 10.02 14.24 2.42
CA VAL A 28 8.99 13.33 2.92
C VAL A 28 9.40 12.81 4.29
N SER A 29 8.52 12.95 5.28
CA SER A 29 8.78 12.48 6.64
C SER A 29 7.51 11.90 7.28
N VAL A 30 7.72 11.02 8.25
CA VAL A 30 6.66 10.39 9.05
C VAL A 30 6.82 10.84 10.50
N GLY A 31 5.77 11.38 11.06
CA GLY A 31 5.78 11.94 12.42
C GLY A 31 5.92 10.90 13.54
N ALA A 32 5.88 11.36 14.77
CA ALA A 32 5.91 10.49 15.94
C ALA A 32 4.67 9.58 16.02
N VAL A 33 4.85 8.39 16.61
CA VAL A 33 3.75 7.45 16.83
C VAL A 33 2.83 8.00 17.91
N ARG A 34 1.53 7.99 17.64
CA ARG A 34 0.45 8.26 18.61
C ARG A 34 -0.43 7.03 18.72
N ARG A 35 -0.88 6.71 19.91
CA ARG A 35 -1.91 5.70 20.15
C ARG A 35 -3.26 6.41 20.19
N VAL A 36 -4.23 5.89 19.44
CA VAL A 36 -5.60 6.42 19.38
C VAL A 36 -6.57 5.29 19.67
N PRO A 37 -7.73 5.59 20.27
CA PRO A 37 -8.77 4.60 20.47
C PRO A 37 -9.18 3.98 19.14
N TYR A 38 -9.30 2.67 19.10
CA TYR A 38 -9.77 1.92 17.94
C TYR A 38 -10.74 0.84 18.43
N THR A 39 -11.94 0.86 17.91
CA THR A 39 -12.93 -0.18 18.19
C THR A 39 -13.02 -1.07 16.95
N GLN A 40 -12.83 -2.38 17.14
CA GLN A 40 -13.07 -3.33 16.07
C GLN A 40 -14.57 -3.35 15.74
N PRO A 41 -14.94 -3.48 14.45
CA PRO A 41 -16.34 -3.40 14.02
C PRO A 41 -17.28 -4.40 14.72
N ASP A 42 -16.76 -5.57 15.06
CA ASP A 42 -17.53 -6.66 15.68
C ASP A 42 -17.34 -6.73 17.20
N ALA A 43 -16.69 -5.75 17.81
CA ALA A 43 -16.49 -5.74 19.27
C ALA A 43 -17.83 -5.61 20.00
N THR A 44 -18.06 -6.48 20.97
CA THR A 44 -19.20 -6.38 21.87
C THR A 44 -19.10 -5.15 22.78
N ALA A 45 -20.20 -4.76 23.42
CA ALA A 45 -20.21 -3.58 24.28
C ALA A 45 -19.21 -3.70 25.46
N ASP A 46 -18.98 -4.91 25.95
CA ASP A 46 -18.04 -5.20 27.04
C ASP A 46 -16.59 -5.16 26.57
N GLU A 47 -16.31 -5.60 25.33
CA GLU A 47 -14.99 -5.54 24.71
C GLU A 47 -14.59 -4.13 24.29
N LYS A 48 -15.57 -3.24 24.05
CA LYS A 48 -15.31 -1.82 23.73
C LYS A 48 -14.63 -1.05 24.88
N ALA A 49 -14.71 -1.56 26.08
CA ALA A 49 -14.10 -0.96 27.27
C ALA A 49 -12.65 -1.44 27.51
N ASP A 50 -12.15 -2.44 26.77
CA ASP A 50 -10.82 -2.99 26.98
C ASP A 50 -9.75 -2.12 26.30
N GLU A 51 -8.72 -1.71 27.05
CA GLU A 51 -7.60 -0.87 26.60
C GLU A 51 -6.73 -1.51 25.52
N THR A 52 -6.96 -2.77 25.16
CA THR A 52 -6.20 -3.49 24.13
C THR A 52 -6.48 -2.99 22.72
N SER A 53 -7.58 -2.28 22.49
CA SER A 53 -7.98 -1.76 21.17
C SER A 53 -7.40 -0.38 20.91
N SER A 54 -6.11 -0.30 20.59
CA SER A 54 -5.49 0.97 20.18
C SER A 54 -4.82 0.86 18.83
N LEU A 55 -5.11 1.81 17.96
CA LEU A 55 -4.42 1.95 16.68
C LEU A 55 -3.21 2.88 16.85
N LYS A 56 -2.05 2.45 16.36
CA LYS A 56 -0.88 3.32 16.26
C LYS A 56 -1.01 4.15 15.00
N VAL A 57 -1.00 5.48 15.13
CA VAL A 57 -1.08 6.40 13.99
C VAL A 57 0.12 7.33 13.95
N ARG A 58 0.48 7.73 12.75
CA ARG A 58 1.56 8.69 12.47
C ARG A 58 1.12 9.62 11.35
N ALA A 59 1.44 10.91 11.46
CA ALA A 59 1.20 11.85 10.39
C ALA A 59 2.25 11.67 9.28
N LEU A 60 1.83 11.69 8.03
CA LEU A 60 2.67 11.73 6.84
C LEU A 60 2.80 13.19 6.38
N PHE A 61 4.02 13.68 6.27
CA PHE A 61 4.34 15.04 5.85
C PHE A 61 5.05 15.05 4.50
N VAL A 62 4.74 16.08 3.70
CA VAL A 62 5.50 16.45 2.51
C VAL A 62 5.75 17.96 2.59
N ASP A 63 7.02 18.38 2.57
CA ASP A 63 7.44 19.77 2.77
C ASP A 63 6.83 20.37 4.05
N ASP A 64 6.94 19.66 5.16
CA ASP A 64 6.40 20.02 6.49
C ASP A 64 4.88 20.21 6.56
N ARG A 65 4.18 19.89 5.49
CA ARG A 65 2.71 19.90 5.46
C ARG A 65 2.18 18.50 5.65
N GLN A 66 1.33 18.33 6.65
CA GLN A 66 0.62 17.06 6.84
C GLN A 66 -0.27 16.79 5.63
N LYS A 67 -0.10 15.61 5.03
CA LYS A 67 -0.86 15.14 3.88
C LYS A 67 -1.88 14.08 4.24
N ASP A 68 -1.50 13.18 5.15
CA ASP A 68 -2.34 12.05 5.52
C ASP A 68 -2.03 11.59 6.95
N TRP A 69 -2.89 10.74 7.49
CA TRP A 69 -2.61 9.91 8.65
C TRP A 69 -2.34 8.48 8.20
N THR A 70 -1.39 7.81 8.83
CA THR A 70 -0.99 6.44 8.51
C THR A 70 -0.91 5.58 9.76
N THR A 71 -1.00 4.27 9.63
CA THR A 71 -0.80 3.34 10.75
C THR A 71 0.68 3.23 11.15
N GLY A 72 1.57 3.72 10.32
CA GLY A 72 3.02 3.61 10.53
C GLY A 72 3.60 2.26 10.11
N GLU A 73 2.80 1.37 9.53
CA GLU A 73 3.25 0.15 8.86
C GLU A 73 3.85 0.53 7.52
N LEU A 74 5.16 0.75 7.51
CA LEU A 74 5.92 1.19 6.35
C LEU A 74 6.66 0.00 5.75
N HIS A 75 6.57 -0.15 4.44
CA HIS A 75 7.32 -1.13 3.66
C HIS A 75 8.14 -0.42 2.58
N GLU A 76 9.46 -0.55 2.65
CA GLU A 76 10.37 -0.03 1.63
C GLU A 76 10.26 -0.87 0.37
N ILE A 77 9.92 -0.22 -0.76
CA ILE A 77 9.83 -0.86 -2.06
C ILE A 77 11.15 -0.67 -2.81
N THR A 78 11.61 0.58 -2.84
CA THR A 78 12.91 1.00 -3.34
C THR A 78 13.43 2.13 -2.44
N ASP A 79 14.67 2.55 -2.59
CA ASP A 79 15.20 3.73 -1.88
C ASP A 79 14.37 5.00 -2.10
N ARG A 80 13.70 5.07 -3.24
CA ARG A 80 12.86 6.19 -3.64
C ARG A 80 11.41 6.06 -3.19
N THR A 81 10.85 4.84 -3.15
CA THR A 81 9.41 4.62 -2.99
C THR A 81 9.13 3.65 -1.85
N PHE A 82 8.18 3.96 -1.02
CA PHE A 82 7.66 3.06 0.00
C PHE A 82 6.14 2.96 -0.05
N ALA A 83 5.61 1.84 0.44
CA ALA A 83 4.20 1.65 0.73
C ALA A 83 3.93 1.91 2.21
N ILE A 84 2.82 2.54 2.52
CA ILE A 84 2.37 2.79 3.89
C ILE A 84 0.85 2.70 3.96
N ARG A 85 0.33 2.19 5.07
CA ARG A 85 -1.11 2.03 5.25
C ARG A 85 -1.72 3.30 5.83
N ARG A 86 -2.83 3.78 5.27
CA ARG A 86 -3.60 4.90 5.81
C ARG A 86 -4.23 4.57 7.16
N ALA A 87 -4.39 5.59 7.99
CA ALA A 87 -5.30 5.61 9.12
C ALA A 87 -6.37 6.66 8.84
N LEU A 88 -7.62 6.26 8.88
CA LEU A 88 -8.76 7.15 8.60
C LEU A 88 -9.34 7.65 9.92
N HIS A 89 -9.57 8.96 10.01
CA HIS A 89 -10.31 9.59 11.10
C HIS A 89 -11.64 10.05 10.53
N ILE A 90 -12.69 9.29 10.78
CA ILE A 90 -13.99 9.47 10.16
C ILE A 90 -15.07 9.79 11.19
N ASN A 91 -16.08 10.52 10.77
CA ASN A 91 -17.28 10.73 11.56
C ASN A 91 -18.31 9.67 11.16
N ASP A 92 -18.66 8.78 12.09
CA ASP A 92 -19.64 7.72 11.89
C ASP A 92 -20.97 8.01 12.61
N ALA A 93 -21.20 9.28 12.97
CA ALA A 93 -22.47 9.73 13.55
C ALA A 93 -23.65 9.36 12.64
N LEU A 94 -24.68 8.80 13.26
CA LEU A 94 -25.94 8.53 12.57
C LEU A 94 -26.70 9.85 12.25
N PRO A 95 -27.61 9.84 11.26
CA PRO A 95 -28.41 11.03 10.96
C PRO A 95 -29.27 11.55 12.14
N SER A 96 -29.52 10.71 13.13
CA SER A 96 -30.25 11.07 14.37
C SER A 96 -29.37 11.67 15.45
N ASP A 97 -28.04 11.59 15.31
CA ASP A 97 -27.11 12.06 16.34
C ASP A 97 -26.99 13.56 16.33
N THR A 98 -26.96 14.17 17.51
CA THR A 98 -26.87 15.63 17.68
C THR A 98 -25.42 16.14 17.67
N ALA A 99 -24.44 15.22 17.76
CA ALA A 99 -23.01 15.52 17.78
C ALA A 99 -22.23 14.59 16.89
N PRO A 100 -21.08 15.03 16.31
CA PRO A 100 -20.23 14.16 15.53
C PRO A 100 -19.60 13.09 16.41
N HIS A 101 -19.54 11.87 15.89
CA HIS A 101 -18.88 10.74 16.53
C HIS A 101 -17.63 10.35 15.72
N TRP A 102 -16.44 10.76 16.19
CA TRP A 102 -15.19 10.55 15.50
C TRP A 102 -14.51 9.26 15.90
N ILE A 103 -14.22 8.42 14.95
CA ILE A 103 -13.53 7.14 15.14
C ILE A 103 -12.31 7.02 14.24
N TRP A 104 -11.36 6.17 14.67
CA TRP A 104 -10.21 5.80 13.87
C TRP A 104 -10.39 4.43 13.27
N GLN A 105 -9.97 4.27 12.00
CA GLN A 105 -9.99 3.00 11.30
C GLN A 105 -8.74 2.82 10.45
N PRO A 106 -8.23 1.56 10.29
CA PRO A 106 -7.23 1.29 9.27
C PRO A 106 -7.83 1.51 7.89
N GLY A 107 -7.05 2.13 7.00
CA GLY A 107 -7.46 2.40 5.63
C GLY A 107 -6.73 1.51 4.62
N SER A 108 -6.83 1.89 3.34
CA SER A 108 -6.10 1.26 2.24
C SER A 108 -4.62 1.65 2.25
N TRP A 109 -3.82 0.93 1.47
CA TRP A 109 -2.41 1.24 1.27
C TRP A 109 -2.23 2.36 0.25
N ILE A 110 -1.16 3.12 0.42
CA ILE A 110 -0.68 4.15 -0.50
C ILE A 110 0.80 3.96 -0.76
N THR A 111 1.27 4.39 -1.92
CA THR A 111 2.70 4.55 -2.21
C THR A 111 3.09 6.01 -2.11
N VAL A 112 4.32 6.25 -1.67
CA VAL A 112 4.89 7.59 -1.52
C VAL A 112 6.24 7.63 -2.20
N ASP A 113 6.43 8.57 -3.11
CA ASP A 113 7.70 8.86 -3.77
C ASP A 113 8.45 9.92 -2.96
N ARG A 114 9.62 9.59 -2.47
CA ARG A 114 10.45 10.45 -1.59
C ARG A 114 10.99 11.69 -2.31
N VAL A 115 11.17 11.60 -3.63
CA VAL A 115 11.77 12.66 -4.42
C VAL A 115 10.74 13.69 -4.86
N SER A 116 9.61 13.22 -5.37
CA SER A 116 8.53 14.09 -5.86
C SER A 116 7.49 14.45 -4.79
N GLY A 117 7.52 13.77 -3.63
CA GLY A 117 6.47 13.89 -2.61
C GLY A 117 5.09 13.40 -3.07
N HIS A 118 5.04 12.67 -4.20
CA HIS A 118 3.77 12.20 -4.76
C HIS A 118 3.22 11.03 -3.95
N ILE A 119 1.93 11.13 -3.61
CA ILE A 119 1.19 10.10 -2.87
C ILE A 119 0.15 9.51 -3.81
N THR A 120 0.22 8.19 -4.03
CA THR A 120 -0.69 7.47 -4.91
C THR A 120 -1.44 6.38 -4.14
N ALA A 121 -2.75 6.26 -4.37
CA ALA A 121 -3.52 5.15 -3.84
C ALA A 121 -3.02 3.84 -4.46
N LEU A 122 -2.74 2.86 -3.61
CA LEU A 122 -2.30 1.54 -4.04
C LEU A 122 -3.53 0.64 -4.22
N HIS A 123 -3.68 0.10 -5.43
CA HIS A 123 -4.74 -0.85 -5.71
C HIS A 123 -4.27 -2.27 -5.38
N LEU A 124 -4.81 -2.83 -4.31
CA LEU A 124 -4.68 -4.24 -3.96
C LEU A 124 -6.01 -4.94 -4.27
N PRO A 125 -6.03 -5.98 -5.13
CA PRO A 125 -7.27 -6.69 -5.49
C PRO A 125 -8.02 -7.19 -4.25
N ASP A 126 -9.34 -6.96 -4.17
CA ASP A 126 -10.23 -7.44 -3.11
C ASP A 126 -9.73 -7.12 -1.67
N PHE A 127 -8.90 -6.09 -1.52
CA PHE A 127 -8.39 -5.66 -0.23
C PHE A 127 -9.48 -4.95 0.57
N ASP A 128 -9.83 -5.53 1.70
CA ASP A 128 -10.75 -4.94 2.67
C ASP A 128 -9.95 -4.39 3.85
N PRO A 129 -9.97 -3.07 4.12
CA PRO A 129 -9.20 -2.48 5.21
C PRO A 129 -9.53 -3.01 6.61
N ILE A 130 -10.68 -3.63 6.80
CA ILE A 130 -11.11 -4.18 8.09
C ILE A 130 -10.59 -5.60 8.27
N VAL A 131 -10.68 -6.40 7.20
CA VAL A 131 -10.39 -7.83 7.20
C VAL A 131 -8.95 -8.13 6.80
N SER A 132 -8.42 -7.34 5.84
CA SER A 132 -7.14 -7.64 5.21
C SER A 132 -5.97 -7.07 5.99
N ASN A 133 -4.97 -7.93 6.24
CA ASN A 133 -3.68 -7.54 6.78
C ASN A 133 -2.58 -7.97 5.80
N ALA A 134 -2.07 -7.02 5.01
CA ALA A 134 -1.06 -7.30 4.00
C ALA A 134 0.34 -7.41 4.61
N VAL A 135 1.02 -8.50 4.32
CA VAL A 135 2.44 -8.70 4.62
C VAL A 135 3.22 -8.62 3.33
N TRP A 136 4.22 -7.77 3.29
CA TRP A 136 4.97 -7.42 2.11
C TRP A 136 6.28 -8.21 1.98
N PHE A 137 6.64 -8.51 0.74
CA PHE A 137 7.97 -8.96 0.35
C PHE A 137 8.30 -8.34 -1.01
N ARG A 138 9.33 -7.50 -1.07
CA ARG A 138 9.66 -6.71 -2.27
C ARG A 138 8.43 -5.94 -2.79
N ASP A 139 8.02 -6.19 -4.02
CA ASP A 139 6.83 -5.63 -4.66
C ASP A 139 5.58 -6.53 -4.57
N TYR A 140 5.63 -7.58 -3.74
CA TYR A 140 4.50 -8.47 -3.50
C TYR A 140 3.85 -8.22 -2.15
N ALA A 141 2.53 -8.28 -2.11
CA ALA A 141 1.71 -8.24 -0.89
C ALA A 141 0.87 -9.51 -0.77
N ALA A 142 0.94 -10.19 0.37
CA ALA A 142 0.12 -11.36 0.66
C ALA A 142 -0.86 -11.06 1.78
N TYR A 143 -2.12 -11.41 1.57
CA TYR A 143 -3.22 -11.15 2.52
C TYR A 143 -4.43 -12.03 2.23
N CYS A 144 -5.39 -12.06 3.15
CA CYS A 144 -6.75 -12.49 2.86
C CYS A 144 -7.61 -11.28 2.50
N GLY A 145 -8.36 -11.39 1.41
CA GLY A 145 -9.22 -10.32 0.92
C GLY A 145 -10.65 -10.81 0.69
N THR A 146 -11.59 -9.88 0.55
CA THR A 146 -13.01 -10.18 0.35
C THR A 146 -13.52 -9.65 -0.96
N ALA A 147 -14.28 -10.47 -1.67
CA ALA A 147 -14.99 -10.05 -2.88
C ALA A 147 -16.49 -10.23 -2.70
N SER A 148 -17.25 -9.16 -2.93
CA SER A 148 -18.72 -9.16 -2.86
C SER A 148 -19.33 -10.02 -3.98
N THR A 149 -20.35 -10.78 -3.61
CA THR A 149 -21.15 -11.59 -4.55
C THR A 149 -22.63 -11.33 -4.32
N SER A 150 -23.48 -11.81 -5.21
CA SER A 150 -24.95 -11.72 -5.03
C SER A 150 -25.49 -12.49 -3.80
N LYS A 151 -24.65 -13.35 -3.20
CA LYS A 151 -25.01 -14.20 -2.04
C LYS A 151 -24.20 -13.87 -0.78
N GLY A 152 -23.58 -12.68 -0.72
CA GLY A 152 -22.68 -12.26 0.35
C GLY A 152 -21.28 -12.00 -0.17
N ALA A 153 -20.25 -12.07 0.68
CA ALA A 153 -18.88 -11.93 0.29
C ALA A 153 -18.15 -13.29 0.33
N ASN A 154 -17.20 -13.45 -0.57
CA ASN A 154 -16.26 -14.57 -0.56
C ASN A 154 -14.93 -14.11 0.01
N LEU A 155 -14.26 -15.01 0.74
CA LEU A 155 -12.93 -14.82 1.30
C LEU A 155 -11.89 -15.53 0.42
N TYR A 156 -10.81 -14.81 0.08
CA TYR A 156 -9.74 -15.30 -0.78
C TYR A 156 -8.38 -15.13 -0.10
N VAL A 157 -7.48 -16.10 -0.32
CA VAL A 157 -6.04 -15.86 -0.23
C VAL A 157 -5.61 -15.12 -1.47
N ILE A 158 -4.86 -14.03 -1.31
CA ILE A 158 -4.40 -13.19 -2.40
C ILE A 158 -2.91 -12.91 -2.26
N VAL A 159 -2.19 -13.06 -3.36
CA VAL A 159 -0.86 -12.48 -3.55
C VAL A 159 -0.95 -11.50 -4.69
N ALA A 160 -0.78 -10.23 -4.39
CA ALA A 160 -0.80 -9.15 -5.35
C ALA A 160 0.63 -8.65 -5.62
N GLN A 161 0.90 -8.21 -6.85
CA GLN A 161 2.14 -7.54 -7.22
C GLN A 161 1.86 -6.07 -7.50
N LEU A 162 2.73 -5.18 -7.04
CA LEU A 162 2.65 -3.74 -7.31
C LEU A 162 2.60 -3.46 -8.80
N GLY A 163 1.73 -2.55 -9.20
CA GLY A 163 1.53 -2.19 -10.61
C GLY A 163 0.68 -3.18 -11.40
N SER A 164 0.42 -4.38 -10.87
CA SER A 164 -0.50 -5.34 -11.49
C SER A 164 -1.94 -5.10 -11.06
N ARG A 165 -2.87 -5.20 -12.00
CA ARG A 165 -4.32 -5.15 -11.69
C ARG A 165 -4.87 -6.51 -11.29
N ARG A 166 -4.14 -7.60 -11.57
CA ARG A 166 -4.56 -8.97 -11.26
C ARG A 166 -3.67 -9.53 -10.17
N ALA A 167 -4.26 -10.32 -9.30
CA ALA A 167 -3.51 -11.08 -8.32
C ALA A 167 -2.64 -12.14 -9.02
N VAL A 168 -1.44 -12.37 -8.49
CA VAL A 168 -0.55 -13.47 -8.90
C VAL A 168 -1.09 -14.81 -8.39
N VAL A 169 -1.62 -14.78 -7.16
CA VAL A 169 -2.35 -15.90 -6.56
C VAL A 169 -3.70 -15.38 -6.07
N GLN A 170 -4.78 -16.05 -6.44
CA GLN A 170 -6.12 -15.80 -5.90
C GLN A 170 -6.81 -17.15 -5.68
N LYS A 171 -7.07 -17.50 -4.43
CA LYS A 171 -7.65 -18.78 -4.04
C LYS A 171 -8.82 -18.58 -3.11
N LEU A 172 -10.00 -19.08 -3.51
CA LEU A 172 -11.17 -19.08 -2.65
C LEU A 172 -10.94 -20.00 -1.44
N ILE A 173 -11.19 -19.49 -0.24
CA ILE A 173 -11.08 -20.25 1.01
C ILE A 173 -12.42 -20.36 1.75
N GLY A 174 -13.40 -19.52 1.45
CA GLY A 174 -14.71 -19.61 2.06
C GLY A 174 -15.60 -18.41 1.83
N ARG A 175 -16.62 -18.28 2.67
CA ARG A 175 -17.54 -17.13 2.69
C ARG A 175 -17.16 -16.20 3.84
N TRP A 176 -17.43 -14.90 3.69
CA TRP A 176 -17.27 -13.88 4.71
C TRP A 176 -18.59 -13.12 4.93
N PRO A 177 -18.99 -12.76 6.13
CA PRO A 177 -18.38 -13.23 7.40
C PRO A 177 -18.67 -14.72 7.62
N GLN A 178 -17.72 -15.39 8.28
CA GLN A 178 -17.92 -16.77 8.70
C GLN A 178 -18.56 -16.77 10.09
N PRO A 179 -19.50 -17.67 10.37
CA PRO A 179 -20.02 -17.88 11.72
C PRO A 179 -18.86 -18.23 12.66
N ASN A 180 -18.76 -17.56 13.79
CA ASN A 180 -17.75 -17.77 14.84
C ASN A 180 -16.28 -17.41 14.47
N HIS A 181 -16.03 -16.72 13.36
CA HIS A 181 -14.72 -16.19 13.05
C HIS A 181 -14.67 -14.69 13.29
N PHE A 182 -13.77 -14.29 14.20
CA PHE A 182 -13.48 -12.91 14.50
C PHE A 182 -12.28 -12.40 13.69
N ILE A 183 -12.15 -11.10 13.55
CA ILE A 183 -10.98 -10.45 12.98
C ILE A 183 -9.75 -10.65 13.90
N PRO A 184 -8.55 -10.99 13.35
CA PRO A 184 -8.21 -11.11 11.95
C PRO A 184 -8.60 -12.45 11.35
N VAL A 185 -9.10 -12.45 10.10
CA VAL A 185 -9.49 -13.67 9.35
C VAL A 185 -8.31 -14.51 8.90
N CYS A 186 -7.12 -13.94 8.86
CA CYS A 186 -5.89 -14.68 8.54
C CYS A 186 -4.78 -14.25 9.47
N GLN A 187 -3.95 -15.23 9.85
CA GLN A 187 -2.67 -14.93 10.49
C GLN A 187 -1.77 -14.18 9.51
N PRO A 188 -0.83 -13.33 9.99
CA PRO A 188 0.14 -12.67 9.13
C PRO A 188 0.87 -13.66 8.23
N ALA A 189 0.92 -13.39 6.93
CA ALA A 189 1.58 -14.24 5.95
C ALA A 189 3.08 -14.38 6.26
N LYS A 190 3.65 -15.57 5.97
CA LYS A 190 5.08 -15.85 6.12
C LYS A 190 5.70 -16.06 4.76
N TRP A 191 6.75 -15.28 4.45
CA TRP A 191 7.47 -15.36 3.19
C TRP A 191 8.75 -16.20 3.30
N GLU A 192 9.03 -16.98 2.25
CA GLU A 192 10.27 -17.69 2.01
C GLU A 192 10.90 -17.16 0.72
N ARG A 193 12.23 -16.96 0.71
CA ARG A 193 12.92 -16.30 -0.41
C ARG A 193 13.30 -17.27 -1.54
N LEU A 194 13.75 -18.47 -1.22
CA LEU A 194 14.31 -19.44 -2.15
C LEU A 194 13.77 -20.84 -1.89
N PRO A 195 12.84 -21.36 -2.70
CA PRO A 195 12.10 -20.65 -3.76
C PRO A 195 11.15 -19.61 -3.17
N LEU A 196 10.72 -18.63 -3.99
CA LEU A 196 9.77 -17.63 -3.52
C LEU A 196 8.42 -18.26 -3.24
N ARG A 197 8.07 -18.29 -1.96
CA ARG A 197 6.84 -18.88 -1.44
C ARG A 197 6.21 -18.01 -0.38
N VAL A 198 4.92 -18.18 -0.21
CA VAL A 198 4.19 -17.55 0.88
C VAL A 198 3.27 -18.56 1.55
N THR A 199 3.35 -18.63 2.87
CA THR A 199 2.45 -19.43 3.70
C THR A 199 1.40 -18.52 4.31
N ILE A 200 0.14 -18.83 4.11
CA ILE A 200 -1.01 -18.10 4.65
C ILE A 200 -1.88 -19.09 5.43
N GLN A 201 -2.29 -18.68 6.62
CA GLN A 201 -3.15 -19.45 7.50
C GLN A 201 -4.43 -18.69 7.79
N PRO A 202 -5.57 -19.07 7.22
CA PRO A 202 -6.87 -18.56 7.63
C PRO A 202 -7.18 -18.93 9.08
N THR A 203 -7.90 -18.07 9.79
CA THR A 203 -8.30 -18.35 11.18
C THR A 203 -9.21 -19.58 11.23
N GLY A 204 -8.81 -20.59 11.99
CA GLY A 204 -9.55 -21.84 12.14
C GLY A 204 -9.23 -22.91 11.08
N ASP A 205 -8.38 -22.60 10.10
CA ASP A 205 -7.99 -23.53 9.03
C ASP A 205 -6.48 -23.86 9.08
N GLU A 206 -6.07 -24.85 8.30
CA GLU A 206 -4.67 -25.22 8.15
C GLU A 206 -3.91 -24.19 7.30
N ALA A 207 -2.63 -24.04 7.62
CA ALA A 207 -1.72 -23.22 6.83
C ALA A 207 -1.47 -23.83 5.45
N THR A 208 -1.54 -23.00 4.41
CA THR A 208 -1.25 -23.42 3.03
C THR A 208 -0.12 -22.58 2.44
N THR A 209 0.83 -23.25 1.80
CA THR A 209 1.96 -22.59 1.12
C THR A 209 1.72 -22.54 -0.39
N TYR A 210 1.97 -21.36 -0.95
CA TYR A 210 1.79 -21.08 -2.38
C TYR A 210 3.14 -20.70 -2.98
N ASP A 211 3.48 -21.30 -4.13
CA ASP A 211 4.61 -20.86 -4.94
C ASP A 211 4.22 -19.54 -5.65
N VAL A 212 5.08 -18.53 -5.52
CA VAL A 212 4.88 -17.24 -6.19
C VAL A 212 5.71 -17.23 -7.47
N VAL A 213 5.01 -17.47 -8.59
CA VAL A 213 5.65 -17.47 -9.91
C VAL A 213 5.53 -16.09 -10.53
N GLY A 214 6.66 -15.40 -10.66
CA GLY A 214 6.75 -14.08 -11.26
C GLY A 214 8.17 -13.51 -11.11
N THR A 215 8.46 -12.50 -11.90
CA THR A 215 9.68 -11.69 -11.75
C THR A 215 9.32 -10.43 -10.98
N SER A 216 10.00 -10.18 -9.85
CA SER A 216 9.94 -8.88 -9.20
C SER A 216 10.46 -7.82 -10.16
N SER A 217 9.74 -6.71 -10.29
CA SER A 217 10.20 -5.56 -11.07
C SER A 217 11.28 -4.76 -10.34
N ILE A 218 11.55 -5.13 -9.08
CA ILE A 218 12.53 -4.49 -8.20
C ILE A 218 13.75 -5.38 -8.13
N VAL A 219 14.85 -4.93 -8.72
CA VAL A 219 16.17 -5.52 -8.55
C VAL A 219 16.75 -4.98 -7.26
N GLU A 220 16.98 -5.82 -6.24
CA GLU A 220 17.80 -5.44 -5.11
C GLU A 220 19.24 -5.31 -5.61
N GLU A 221 19.80 -4.09 -5.57
CA GLU A 221 21.25 -3.89 -5.68
C GLU A 221 21.90 -4.53 -4.44
N GLY A 222 22.38 -5.77 -4.57
CA GLY A 222 23.05 -6.46 -3.46
C GLY A 222 23.11 -7.97 -3.53
N ASP A 223 22.37 -8.65 -4.41
CA ASP A 223 22.50 -10.11 -4.62
C ASP A 223 23.69 -10.48 -5.54
N ASN A 224 24.80 -9.76 -5.44
CA ASN A 224 26.08 -10.28 -5.90
C ASN A 224 26.62 -11.20 -4.79
N ASP A 225 26.08 -12.41 -4.69
CA ASP A 225 26.75 -13.48 -3.99
C ASP A 225 28.10 -13.71 -4.65
N ASP A 226 29.15 -13.37 -3.91
CA ASP A 226 30.53 -13.77 -4.15
C ASP A 226 30.58 -15.31 -4.24
N ASN A 227 30.34 -15.83 -5.44
CA ASN A 227 30.75 -17.15 -5.85
C ASN A 227 32.12 -17.05 -6.51
N ASN A 228 33.15 -17.14 -5.70
CA ASN A 228 34.48 -17.48 -6.14
C ASN A 228 35.10 -18.56 -5.25
#